data_454c57a9dacc6981ba0502fdb0c24172
#
_entry.id   454c57a9dacc6981ba0502fdb0c24172
#
_cell.length_a   1.000
_cell.length_b   1.000
_cell.length_c   1.000
_cell.angle_alpha   90.00
_cell.angle_beta   90.00
_cell.angle_gamma   90.00
#
_symmetry.space_group_name_H-M   'P 1'
#
loop_
_entity.id
_entity.type
_entity.pdbx_description
1 polymer ?
#
loop_
_entity_poly.entity_id
_entity_poly.type
_entity_poly.pdbx_seq_one_letter_code
_entity_poly.pdbx_strand_id
1 'polypeptide(L)'
;MVKLGKNARSVSIVGVGCTPFKDFETHPETQGIGEGEAFGYAALEAIADAGLEPRDVDFFYHGSANPYLVGDCITPNMQVADWIGMRAKGSVHHSEACCTGYVALEQAVMAVASGTYDVVLSGACDLASTLPVEHQPSHIRQDFPLSVMIPSLDKIYDRAYGRPLDGAFGVSFDN
;
A
#
# COMPACT_ATOMS: atom_id res chain seq x y z
N MET A 1 -12.97 -5.78 11.95
CA MET A 1 -12.49 -7.19 12.10
C MET A 1 -13.26 -8.05 11.10
N VAL A 2 -12.55 -8.61 10.13
CA VAL A 2 -13.13 -9.49 9.10
C VAL A 2 -13.61 -10.76 9.77
N LYS A 3 -14.87 -11.12 9.57
CA LYS A 3 -15.40 -12.43 10.00
C LYS A 3 -15.13 -13.44 8.88
N LEU A 4 -14.17 -14.30 9.09
CA LEU A 4 -13.94 -15.42 8.20
C LEU A 4 -15.12 -16.42 8.31
N GLY A 5 -15.50 -17.03 7.20
CA GLY A 5 -16.55 -18.04 7.14
C GLY A 5 -16.21 -19.29 7.97
N LYS A 6 -17.22 -20.08 8.31
CA LYS A 6 -17.03 -21.32 9.11
C LYS A 6 -16.06 -22.33 8.50
N ASN A 7 -15.88 -22.28 7.18
CA ASN A 7 -14.99 -23.18 6.43
C ASN A 7 -13.68 -22.50 6.02
N ALA A 8 -13.37 -21.33 6.57
CA ALA A 8 -12.12 -20.63 6.26
C ALA A 8 -10.92 -21.40 6.82
N ARG A 9 -9.84 -21.42 6.04
CA ARG A 9 -8.56 -21.97 6.49
C ARG A 9 -7.92 -21.02 7.51
N SER A 10 -7.11 -21.57 8.40
CA SER A 10 -6.23 -20.76 9.26
C SER A 10 -5.18 -20.07 8.41
N VAL A 11 -4.90 -18.82 8.74
CA VAL A 11 -3.88 -18.00 8.10
C VAL A 11 -2.80 -17.70 9.13
N SER A 12 -1.54 -17.83 8.71
CA SER A 12 -0.37 -17.52 9.54
C SER A 12 0.55 -16.57 8.80
N ILE A 13 1.15 -15.63 9.51
CA ILE A 13 2.28 -14.85 9.00
C ILE A 13 3.52 -15.71 9.26
N VAL A 14 4.25 -16.04 8.19
CA VAL A 14 5.39 -16.95 8.23
C VAL A 14 6.73 -16.27 8.00
N GLY A 15 6.72 -15.03 7.52
CA GLY A 15 7.91 -14.21 7.35
C GLY A 15 7.57 -12.72 7.32
N VAL A 16 8.51 -11.91 7.76
CA VAL A 16 8.40 -10.45 7.79
C VAL A 16 9.67 -9.81 7.25
N GLY A 17 9.53 -8.63 6.64
CA GLY A 17 10.64 -7.83 6.16
C GLY A 17 10.31 -6.35 6.21
N CYS A 18 11.31 -5.53 6.46
CA CYS A 18 11.14 -4.10 6.57
C CYS A 18 12.43 -3.37 6.20
N THR A 19 12.33 -2.31 5.42
CA THR A 19 13.47 -1.40 5.22
C THR A 19 13.79 -0.64 6.51
N PRO A 20 15.05 -0.19 6.69
CA PRO A 20 15.40 0.65 7.83
C PRO A 20 14.55 1.91 7.91
N PHE A 21 14.10 2.29 9.11
CA PHE A 21 13.43 3.56 9.36
C PHE A 21 14.44 4.71 9.32
N LYS A 22 14.76 5.17 8.12
CA LYS A 22 15.76 6.22 7.87
C LYS A 22 15.21 7.21 6.84
N ASP A 23 15.87 8.35 6.77
CA ASP A 23 15.60 9.33 5.72
C ASP A 23 16.17 8.81 4.38
N PHE A 24 15.30 8.54 3.42
CA PHE A 24 15.68 8.03 2.10
C PHE A 24 16.24 9.12 1.18
N GLU A 25 16.15 10.37 1.56
CA GLU A 25 16.71 11.49 0.79
C GLU A 25 18.17 11.76 1.15
N THR A 26 18.50 11.72 2.44
CA THR A 26 19.79 12.23 2.93
C THR A 26 20.68 11.18 3.59
N HIS A 27 20.12 10.06 4.07
CA HIS A 27 20.91 9.06 4.78
C HIS A 27 21.76 8.23 3.81
N PRO A 28 23.09 8.09 4.03
CA PRO A 28 24.01 7.43 3.09
C PRO A 28 23.65 6.00 2.70
N GLU A 29 22.95 5.25 3.57
CA GLU A 29 22.57 3.86 3.30
C GLU A 29 21.28 3.73 2.49
N THR A 30 20.44 4.76 2.45
CA THR A 30 19.13 4.73 1.80
C THR A 30 18.98 5.74 0.68
N GLN A 31 19.89 6.72 0.60
CA GLN A 31 19.88 7.75 -0.43
C GLN A 31 19.95 7.15 -1.84
N GLY A 32 19.04 7.56 -2.68
CA GLY A 32 18.95 7.11 -4.08
C GLY A 32 18.21 5.79 -4.27
N ILE A 33 17.73 5.15 -3.20
CA ILE A 33 16.85 3.99 -3.29
C ILE A 33 15.45 4.46 -3.63
N GLY A 34 14.91 3.98 -4.75
CA GLY A 34 13.54 4.26 -5.16
C GLY A 34 12.52 3.42 -4.40
N GLU A 35 11.23 3.81 -4.46
CA GLU A 35 10.13 3.15 -3.75
C GLU A 35 10.02 1.67 -4.10
N GLY A 36 10.04 1.31 -5.39
CA GLY A 36 9.97 -0.09 -5.81
C GLY A 36 11.18 -0.91 -5.38
N GLU A 37 12.37 -0.29 -5.30
CA GLU A 37 13.59 -0.94 -4.81
C GLU A 37 13.51 -1.15 -3.29
N ALA A 38 13.09 -0.15 -2.53
CA ALA A 38 12.87 -0.26 -1.09
C ALA A 38 11.87 -1.37 -0.75
N PHE A 39 10.76 -1.41 -1.49
CA PHE A 39 9.79 -2.49 -1.36
C PHE A 39 10.40 -3.86 -1.69
N GLY A 40 11.19 -3.94 -2.77
CA GLY A 40 11.84 -5.18 -3.20
C GLY A 40 12.76 -5.76 -2.13
N TYR A 41 13.55 -4.93 -1.44
CA TYR A 41 14.39 -5.37 -0.33
C TYR A 41 13.57 -5.96 0.83
N ALA A 42 12.52 -5.26 1.27
CA ALA A 42 11.65 -5.75 2.33
C ALA A 42 10.93 -7.05 1.94
N ALA A 43 10.49 -7.15 0.69
CA ALA A 43 9.83 -8.35 0.16
C ALA A 43 10.76 -9.57 0.15
N LEU A 44 12.00 -9.40 -0.34
CA LEU A 44 13.00 -10.47 -0.35
C LEU A 44 13.38 -10.90 1.07
N GLU A 45 13.49 -9.95 2.01
CA GLU A 45 13.73 -10.26 3.42
C GLU A 45 12.58 -11.11 4.00
N ALA A 46 11.31 -10.72 3.76
CA ALA A 46 10.16 -11.48 4.23
C ALA A 46 10.10 -12.89 3.67
N ILE A 47 10.42 -13.07 2.39
CA ILE A 47 10.47 -14.38 1.73
C ILE A 47 11.57 -15.24 2.34
N ALA A 48 12.74 -14.66 2.57
CA ALA A 48 13.89 -15.35 3.20
C ALA A 48 13.60 -15.71 4.67
N ASP A 49 12.98 -14.82 5.44
CA ASP A 49 12.57 -15.06 6.83
C ASP A 49 11.58 -16.23 6.93
N ALA A 50 10.70 -16.38 5.94
CA ALA A 50 9.81 -17.53 5.82
C ALA A 50 10.54 -18.85 5.44
N GLY A 51 11.81 -18.81 5.05
CA GLY A 51 12.54 -19.95 4.51
C GLY A 51 12.08 -20.37 3.12
N LEU A 52 11.50 -19.43 2.37
CA LEU A 52 10.94 -19.64 1.04
C LEU A 52 11.84 -19.00 -0.05
N GLU A 53 11.51 -19.30 -1.30
CA GLU A 53 12.03 -18.62 -2.49
C GLU A 53 10.90 -17.88 -3.21
N PRO A 54 11.20 -16.84 -4.03
CA PRO A 54 10.15 -16.08 -4.75
C PRO A 54 9.21 -16.95 -5.58
N ARG A 55 9.70 -18.09 -6.10
CA ARG A 55 8.89 -19.06 -6.87
C ARG A 55 7.81 -19.75 -6.05
N ASP A 56 7.97 -19.82 -4.73
CA ASP A 56 7.04 -20.50 -3.80
C ASP A 56 5.83 -19.61 -3.46
N VAL A 57 5.90 -18.33 -3.79
CA VAL A 57 4.81 -17.36 -3.59
C VAL A 57 3.83 -17.47 -4.75
N ASP A 58 2.53 -17.63 -4.45
CA ASP A 58 1.48 -17.80 -5.46
C ASP A 58 0.97 -16.47 -6.01
N PHE A 59 0.88 -15.46 -5.15
CA PHE A 59 0.31 -14.16 -5.49
C PHE A 59 0.91 -13.04 -4.66
N PHE A 60 0.86 -11.81 -5.20
CA PHE A 60 1.45 -10.63 -4.58
C PHE A 60 0.44 -9.48 -4.46
N TYR A 61 0.21 -9.02 -3.23
CA TYR A 61 -0.58 -7.83 -2.91
C TYR A 61 0.35 -6.67 -2.57
N HIS A 62 0.48 -5.75 -3.51
CA HIS A 62 1.33 -4.57 -3.42
C HIS A 62 0.51 -3.35 -3.03
N GLY A 63 0.99 -2.54 -2.12
CA GLY A 63 0.41 -1.28 -1.73
C GLY A 63 1.35 -0.10 -1.93
N SER A 64 0.84 0.96 -2.57
CA SER A 64 1.44 2.28 -2.59
C SER A 64 0.33 3.31 -2.74
N ALA A 65 0.30 4.32 -1.89
CA ALA A 65 -0.76 5.33 -1.92
C ALA A 65 -0.65 6.25 -3.14
N ASN A 66 0.57 6.49 -3.62
CA ASN A 66 0.85 7.45 -4.69
C ASN A 66 1.90 6.95 -5.71
N PRO A 67 1.65 5.83 -6.39
CA PRO A 67 2.65 5.20 -7.26
C PRO A 67 3.08 6.09 -8.43
N TYR A 68 2.18 6.95 -8.90
CA TYR A 68 2.47 7.86 -10.04
C TYR A 68 3.42 9.00 -9.69
N LEU A 69 3.47 9.40 -8.43
CA LEU A 69 4.25 10.55 -8.00
C LEU A 69 5.66 10.15 -7.57
N VAL A 70 5.82 8.96 -7.04
CA VAL A 70 7.08 8.51 -6.45
C VAL A 70 7.84 7.54 -7.38
N GLY A 71 7.12 6.70 -8.11
CA GLY A 71 7.72 5.64 -8.91
C GLY A 71 7.65 5.82 -10.42
N ASP A 72 6.94 6.83 -10.91
CA ASP A 72 6.67 7.07 -12.34
C ASP A 72 6.23 5.78 -13.07
N CYS A 73 5.50 4.91 -12.35
CA CYS A 73 5.13 3.58 -12.81
C CYS A 73 3.62 3.35 -12.65
N ILE A 74 2.99 2.93 -13.74
CA ILE A 74 1.54 2.67 -13.79
C ILE A 74 1.18 1.34 -13.09
N THR A 75 2.10 0.38 -13.10
CA THR A 75 1.89 -0.96 -12.55
C THR A 75 3.06 -1.37 -11.65
N PRO A 76 3.25 -0.70 -10.50
CA PRO A 76 4.42 -0.94 -9.63
C PRO A 76 4.46 -2.38 -9.12
N ASN A 77 3.32 -3.01 -8.89
CA ASN A 77 3.21 -4.40 -8.49
C ASN A 77 3.84 -5.37 -9.50
N MET A 78 3.62 -5.15 -10.79
CA MET A 78 4.19 -6.01 -11.83
C MET A 78 5.70 -5.83 -11.95
N GLN A 79 6.16 -4.59 -11.87
CA GLN A 79 7.58 -4.25 -11.93
C GLN A 79 8.34 -4.86 -10.75
N VAL A 80 7.83 -4.67 -9.54
CA VAL A 80 8.45 -5.23 -8.33
C VAL A 80 8.42 -6.76 -8.36
N ALA A 81 7.30 -7.37 -8.77
CA ALA A 81 7.20 -8.82 -8.89
C ALA A 81 8.26 -9.41 -9.84
N ASP A 82 8.54 -8.74 -10.97
CA ASP A 82 9.60 -9.16 -11.88
C ASP A 82 11.00 -9.02 -11.25
N TRP A 83 11.26 -7.90 -10.57
CA TRP A 83 12.55 -7.63 -9.93
C TRP A 83 12.89 -8.61 -8.81
N ILE A 84 11.90 -9.01 -8.00
CA ILE A 84 12.11 -9.97 -6.90
C ILE A 84 12.03 -11.43 -7.35
N GLY A 85 11.88 -11.69 -8.64
CA GLY A 85 11.91 -13.04 -9.21
C GLY A 85 10.59 -13.79 -9.20
N MET A 86 9.47 -13.13 -8.97
CA MET A 86 8.11 -13.70 -9.01
C MET A 86 7.54 -13.71 -10.44
N ARG A 87 8.34 -14.09 -11.43
CA ARG A 87 7.92 -14.11 -12.83
C ARG A 87 6.72 -15.04 -13.06
N ALA A 88 5.79 -14.57 -13.90
CA ALA A 88 4.55 -15.27 -14.24
C ALA A 88 3.58 -15.52 -13.06
N LYS A 89 3.79 -14.87 -11.93
CA LYS A 89 2.85 -14.87 -10.82
C LYS A 89 1.88 -13.70 -10.93
N GLY A 90 0.66 -13.90 -10.43
CA GLY A 90 -0.33 -12.82 -10.35
C GLY A 90 0.03 -11.79 -9.28
N SER A 91 -0.31 -10.54 -9.56
CA SER A 91 -0.18 -9.46 -8.58
C SER A 91 -1.27 -8.41 -8.75
N VAL A 92 -1.56 -7.67 -7.67
CA VAL A 92 -2.50 -6.56 -7.70
C VAL A 92 -1.91 -5.39 -6.90
N HIS A 93 -2.22 -4.19 -7.34
CA HIS A 93 -1.86 -2.95 -6.65
C HIS A 93 -3.06 -2.37 -5.92
N HIS A 94 -2.87 -1.96 -4.67
CA HIS A 94 -3.83 -1.22 -3.86
C HIS A 94 -3.34 0.20 -3.60
N SER A 95 -4.27 1.15 -3.64
CA SER A 95 -4.02 2.56 -3.34
C SER A 95 -5.19 3.14 -2.54
N GLU A 96 -5.08 3.06 -1.22
CA GLU A 96 -6.11 3.47 -0.25
C GLU A 96 -5.54 4.48 0.75
N ALA A 97 -4.73 5.41 0.26
CA ALA A 97 -4.05 6.41 1.07
C ALA A 97 -3.34 5.78 2.29
N CYS A 98 -3.49 6.32 3.49
CA CYS A 98 -2.84 5.81 4.70
C CYS A 98 -3.25 4.38 5.10
N CYS A 99 -4.34 3.84 4.54
CA CYS A 99 -4.83 2.50 4.83
C CYS A 99 -4.32 1.44 3.85
N THR A 100 -3.52 1.82 2.86
CA THR A 100 -3.10 0.96 1.75
C THR A 100 -2.49 -0.36 2.20
N GLY A 101 -1.55 -0.32 3.15
CA GLY A 101 -0.90 -1.53 3.67
C GLY A 101 -1.87 -2.46 4.41
N TYR A 102 -2.83 -1.89 5.14
CA TYR A 102 -3.87 -2.67 5.80
C TYR A 102 -4.78 -3.37 4.79
N VAL A 103 -5.21 -2.66 3.74
CA VAL A 103 -6.06 -3.25 2.69
C VAL A 103 -5.33 -4.37 1.96
N ALA A 104 -4.06 -4.19 1.61
CA ALA A 104 -3.25 -5.23 1.00
C ALA A 104 -3.16 -6.49 1.89
N LEU A 105 -2.92 -6.32 3.19
CA LEU A 105 -2.88 -7.42 4.16
C LEU A 105 -4.24 -8.11 4.32
N GLU A 106 -5.34 -7.33 4.40
CA GLU A 106 -6.68 -7.88 4.50
C GLU A 106 -7.03 -8.77 3.29
N GLN A 107 -6.72 -8.30 2.09
CA GLN A 107 -6.94 -9.07 0.86
C GLN A 107 -6.09 -10.37 0.84
N ALA A 108 -4.83 -10.29 1.26
CA ALA A 108 -3.97 -11.46 1.37
C ALA A 108 -4.54 -12.50 2.35
N VAL A 109 -4.98 -12.05 3.53
CA VAL A 109 -5.63 -12.92 4.52
C VAL A 109 -6.89 -13.58 3.94
N MET A 110 -7.72 -12.83 3.23
CA MET A 110 -8.94 -13.35 2.61
C MET A 110 -8.61 -14.38 1.51
N ALA A 111 -7.58 -14.14 0.71
CA ALA A 111 -7.16 -15.03 -0.36
C ALA A 111 -6.67 -16.39 0.17
N VAL A 112 -5.87 -16.40 1.24
CA VAL A 112 -5.42 -17.63 1.89
C VAL A 112 -6.56 -18.31 2.62
N ALA A 113 -7.37 -17.56 3.38
CA ALA A 113 -8.50 -18.12 4.12
C ALA A 113 -9.56 -18.77 3.24
N SER A 114 -9.78 -18.23 2.03
CA SER A 114 -10.71 -18.82 1.04
C SER A 114 -10.15 -20.07 0.34
N GLY A 115 -8.85 -20.31 0.43
CA GLY A 115 -8.18 -21.40 -0.29
C GLY A 115 -7.85 -21.07 -1.74
N THR A 116 -7.92 -19.82 -2.14
CA THR A 116 -7.55 -19.37 -3.49
C THR A 116 -6.05 -19.51 -3.74
N TYR A 117 -5.24 -19.17 -2.71
CA TYR A 117 -3.79 -19.29 -2.72
C TYR A 117 -3.31 -19.93 -1.41
N ASP A 118 -2.14 -20.54 -1.44
CA ASP A 118 -1.52 -21.13 -0.25
C ASP A 118 -0.49 -20.20 0.38
N VAL A 119 0.30 -19.51 -0.45
CA VAL A 119 1.36 -18.58 -0.03
C VAL A 119 1.18 -17.25 -0.77
N VAL A 120 1.03 -16.18 -0.03
CA VAL A 120 0.91 -14.83 -0.59
C VAL A 120 1.91 -13.88 0.05
N LEU A 121 2.46 -12.98 -0.77
CA LEU A 121 3.24 -11.84 -0.31
C LEU A 121 2.32 -10.62 -0.23
N SER A 122 2.41 -9.86 0.86
CA SER A 122 1.66 -8.62 1.02
C SER A 122 2.52 -7.56 1.70
N GLY A 123 2.44 -6.34 1.21
CA GLY A 123 3.13 -5.21 1.82
C GLY A 123 2.81 -3.89 1.15
N ALA A 124 3.32 -2.81 1.74
CA ALA A 124 3.17 -1.47 1.19
C ALA A 124 4.43 -0.64 1.46
N CYS A 125 4.68 0.30 0.56
CA CYS A 125 5.75 1.29 0.68
C CYS A 125 5.30 2.61 0.07
N ASP A 126 5.65 3.70 0.73
CA ASP A 126 5.52 5.06 0.20
C ASP A 126 6.71 5.90 0.65
N LEU A 127 7.45 6.44 -0.31
CA LEU A 127 8.57 7.36 -0.07
C LEU A 127 8.17 8.81 -0.33
N ALA A 128 6.97 9.22 0.10
CA ALA A 128 6.42 10.55 -0.17
C ALA A 128 7.31 11.70 0.35
N SER A 129 8.11 11.48 1.38
CA SER A 129 9.07 12.47 1.90
C SER A 129 10.21 12.80 0.93
N THR A 130 10.49 11.94 -0.05
CA THR A 130 11.52 12.18 -1.06
C THR A 130 11.05 13.11 -2.19
N LEU A 131 9.76 13.43 -2.22
CA LEU A 131 9.22 14.33 -3.23
C LEU A 131 9.40 15.79 -2.82
N PRO A 132 9.72 16.69 -3.77
CA PRO A 132 9.62 18.13 -3.55
C PRO A 132 8.23 18.50 -3.03
N VAL A 133 8.16 19.50 -2.14
CA VAL A 133 6.89 19.90 -1.48
C VAL A 133 5.78 20.20 -2.49
N GLU A 134 6.12 20.81 -3.62
CA GLU A 134 5.19 21.11 -4.71
C GLU A 134 4.62 19.87 -5.41
N HIS A 135 5.30 18.72 -5.33
CA HIS A 135 4.87 17.46 -5.90
C HIS A 135 4.22 16.52 -4.88
N GLN A 136 4.26 16.89 -3.59
CA GLN A 136 3.58 16.09 -2.58
C GLN A 136 2.08 16.11 -2.80
N PRO A 137 1.40 14.97 -2.58
CA PRO A 137 -0.05 14.88 -2.71
C PRO A 137 -0.76 15.95 -1.88
N SER A 138 -1.84 16.49 -2.42
CA SER A 138 -2.61 17.57 -1.78
C SER A 138 -3.12 17.22 -0.38
N HIS A 139 -3.33 15.94 -0.07
CA HIS A 139 -3.72 15.49 1.27
C HIS A 139 -2.58 15.53 2.30
N ILE A 140 -1.33 15.61 1.86
CA ILE A 140 -0.16 15.87 2.73
C ILE A 140 0.06 17.39 2.87
N ARG A 141 -0.46 18.17 1.92
CA ARG A 141 -0.43 19.64 1.99
C ARG A 141 -1.68 20.09 2.73
N GLN A 142 -1.51 20.71 3.86
CA GLN A 142 -2.57 21.15 4.79
C GLN A 142 -3.61 22.14 4.22
N ASP A 143 -3.46 22.59 3.00
CA ASP A 143 -4.19 23.75 2.45
C ASP A 143 -5.34 23.36 1.50
N PHE A 144 -5.64 22.08 1.29
CA PHE A 144 -6.67 21.68 0.32
C PHE A 144 -7.89 21.08 1.02
N PRO A 145 -8.97 21.84 1.23
CA PRO A 145 -10.22 21.27 1.72
C PRO A 145 -10.79 20.28 0.69
N LEU A 146 -11.15 19.10 1.15
CA LEU A 146 -11.77 18.04 0.33
C LEU A 146 -12.96 18.55 -0.50
N SER A 147 -13.69 19.54 -0.01
CA SER A 147 -14.80 20.22 -0.69
C SER A 147 -14.41 20.91 -2.00
N VAL A 148 -13.14 21.30 -2.15
CA VAL A 148 -12.62 21.87 -3.41
C VAL A 148 -12.27 20.79 -4.43
N MET A 149 -11.86 19.61 -3.96
CA MET A 149 -11.47 18.50 -4.83
C MET A 149 -12.67 17.77 -5.45
N ILE A 150 -13.81 17.76 -4.76
CA ILE A 150 -15.02 17.05 -5.22
C ILE A 150 -16.25 17.94 -5.04
N PRO A 151 -16.53 18.82 -6.00
CA PRO A 151 -17.68 19.76 -5.90
C PRO A 151 -19.04 19.07 -5.74
N SER A 152 -19.15 17.78 -6.06
CA SER A 152 -20.36 16.99 -5.88
C SER A 152 -20.48 16.31 -4.51
N LEU A 153 -19.44 16.42 -3.66
CA LEU A 153 -19.40 15.73 -2.37
C LEU A 153 -20.53 16.18 -1.44
N ASP A 154 -20.84 17.48 -1.42
CA ASP A 154 -21.94 18.03 -0.63
C ASP A 154 -23.27 17.37 -0.96
N LYS A 155 -23.56 17.19 -2.25
CA LYS A 155 -24.82 16.55 -2.70
C LYS A 155 -24.89 15.08 -2.32
N ILE A 156 -23.77 14.37 -2.40
CA ILE A 156 -23.69 12.96 -2.02
C ILE A 156 -23.85 12.83 -0.53
N TYR A 157 -23.17 13.67 0.23
CA TYR A 157 -23.19 13.67 1.69
C TYR A 157 -24.59 14.02 2.23
N ASP A 158 -25.22 15.08 1.72
CA ASP A 158 -26.58 15.46 2.09
C ASP A 158 -27.56 14.30 1.82
N ARG A 159 -27.44 13.65 0.67
CA ARG A 159 -28.27 12.50 0.32
C ARG A 159 -28.05 11.30 1.24
N ALA A 160 -26.82 11.05 1.67
CA ALA A 160 -26.48 9.91 2.52
C ALA A 160 -26.83 10.13 4.00
N TYR A 161 -26.69 11.37 4.48
CA TYR A 161 -26.78 11.70 5.89
C TYR A 161 -27.88 12.71 6.24
N GLY A 162 -28.61 13.25 5.23
CA GLY A 162 -29.69 14.21 5.41
C GLY A 162 -29.24 15.56 5.99
N ARG A 163 -27.98 15.92 5.77
CA ARG A 163 -27.40 17.20 6.20
C ARG A 163 -26.27 17.63 5.26
N PRO A 164 -26.06 18.94 5.05
CA PRO A 164 -24.97 19.42 4.24
C PRO A 164 -23.60 19.10 4.86
N LEU A 165 -22.59 19.07 4.02
CA LEU A 165 -21.19 18.94 4.41
C LEU A 165 -20.70 20.30 4.93
N ASP A 166 -21.10 20.68 6.13
CA ASP A 166 -20.69 21.93 6.77
C ASP A 166 -19.37 21.75 7.49
N GLY A 167 -18.27 21.96 6.83
CA GLY A 167 -16.94 22.08 7.47
C GLY A 167 -16.47 20.91 8.33
N ALA A 168 -17.30 19.86 8.49
CA ALA A 168 -17.03 18.75 9.40
C ALA A 168 -15.99 17.76 8.86
N PHE A 169 -15.51 17.93 7.62
CA PHE A 169 -14.43 17.17 7.03
C PHE A 169 -13.22 18.03 6.67
N GLY A 170 -12.90 18.97 7.52
CA GLY A 170 -11.52 19.34 7.66
C GLY A 170 -10.80 18.17 8.33
N VAL A 171 -10.27 17.24 7.58
CA VAL A 171 -9.24 16.38 8.12
C VAL A 171 -8.04 17.29 8.32
N SER A 172 -7.97 17.89 9.51
CA SER A 172 -6.78 18.55 9.97
C SER A 172 -5.77 17.46 10.28
N PHE A 173 -4.76 17.31 9.45
CA PHE A 173 -3.55 16.59 9.78
C PHE A 173 -2.64 17.52 10.60
N ASP A 174 -3.23 18.24 11.55
CA ASP A 174 -2.46 19.00 12.54
C ASP A 174 -1.85 18.01 13.51
N ASN A 175 -0.61 17.62 13.23
CA ASN A 175 0.42 17.30 14.23
C ASN A 175 1.80 17.39 13.60
#